data_15d6649b1e0262dddff3b4cf914bb07e
#
_entry.id   15d6649b1e0262dddff3b4cf914bb07e
#
_cell.length_a   1.000
_cell.length_b   1.000
_cell.length_c   1.000
_cell.angle_alpha   90.00
_cell.angle_beta   90.00
_cell.angle_gamma   90.00
#
_symmetry.space_group_name_H-M   'P 1'
#
loop_
_entity.id
_entity.type
_entity.pdbx_description
1 polymer ?
#
loop_
_entity_poly.entity_id
_entity_poly.type
_entity_poly.pdbx_seq_one_letter_code
_entity_poly.pdbx_strand_id
1 'polypeptide(L)'
;MEQIPVSTVRSLLLIICRYLVIIIVVLIGLIGQFLYWLVFDSFGRYEKRAKLKLKCINSQKDSEYYAIIIGAGFSGLGTAIKLNKLGIDNYILIERHGYVGGTWYANKYPGCACDVPSNLYSFSFEPNSKWSHYFSRQPEIAEYLEYCTDKYDIRRHIQFNTNVTQLKWIDERKLWQVTIQSNSLEKQFYAQIIFAATGLFSNAAYPNDIPGIDKFQGQICHTAEWNQSIDFNNKHVAVIGTGASSIQVVPEIQRMNVPQLFVFQRTPPWIISRVDRRISNFEKRLLTYFPIIQKLIRTSIYCSLGALILSYAYRWPIRYVNQELVINNLNREIKDIELRKKVTPTWELGCKRVLISSDWYSTLQKSNVKLITDRIKEIKSHSIITQNGDEYPVDITICSTGFQTQKFALPIYGIHGYSLAEQWSETKQAYRGITVPNFPNLFILLGPNSRISHSSVIIMLEAQLKYIVEILLYINKNNIRSFSIKQNVHDAYNQWIQSKLKKTVWHLGGCQSWHQNAKGIVTTIWPDFTWIYYLLMKNFDYQNYILEK
;
A
#
# COMPACT_ATOMS: atom_id res chain seq x y z
N MET A 1 52.63 -23.32 -12.86
CA MET A 1 51.29 -23.12 -12.32
C MET A 1 50.85 -21.72 -12.77
N GLU A 2 50.04 -21.64 -13.82
CA GLU A 2 49.48 -20.37 -14.29
C GLU A 2 48.52 -19.84 -13.22
N GLN A 3 48.75 -18.60 -12.77
CA GLN A 3 47.86 -17.94 -11.84
C GLN A 3 46.56 -17.59 -12.57
N ILE A 4 45.44 -18.19 -12.16
CA ILE A 4 44.11 -17.87 -12.68
C ILE A 4 43.84 -16.36 -12.45
N PRO A 5 43.48 -15.56 -13.45
CA PRO A 5 43.24 -14.13 -13.31
C PRO A 5 42.15 -13.86 -12.27
N VAL A 6 42.36 -12.90 -11.40
CA VAL A 6 41.42 -12.49 -10.31
C VAL A 6 40.03 -12.17 -10.87
N SER A 7 39.93 -11.68 -12.11
CA SER A 7 38.66 -11.46 -12.84
C SER A 7 37.88 -12.75 -13.09
N THR A 8 38.60 -13.85 -13.39
CA THR A 8 37.98 -15.16 -13.67
C THR A 8 37.43 -15.81 -12.37
N VAL A 9 38.19 -15.68 -11.27
CA VAL A 9 37.74 -16.15 -9.92
C VAL A 9 36.52 -15.36 -9.46
N ARG A 10 36.50 -14.03 -9.69
CA ARG A 10 35.37 -13.16 -9.36
C ARG A 10 34.11 -13.51 -10.19
N SER A 11 34.27 -13.82 -11.47
CA SER A 11 33.18 -14.27 -12.35
C SER A 11 32.65 -15.64 -11.94
N LEU A 12 33.52 -16.57 -11.54
CA LEU A 12 33.12 -17.91 -11.09
C LEU A 12 32.37 -17.84 -9.74
N LEU A 13 32.83 -17.01 -8.81
CA LEU A 13 32.16 -16.75 -7.54
C LEU A 13 30.78 -16.12 -7.74
N LEU A 14 30.62 -15.20 -8.68
CA LEU A 14 29.32 -14.61 -9.04
C LEU A 14 28.37 -15.65 -9.65
N ILE A 15 28.87 -16.56 -10.46
CA ILE A 15 28.08 -17.66 -11.03
C ILE A 15 27.65 -18.64 -9.92
N ILE A 16 28.56 -19.05 -9.06
CA ILE A 16 28.27 -19.94 -7.90
C ILE A 16 27.26 -19.26 -6.96
N CYS A 17 27.44 -17.97 -6.63
CA CYS A 17 26.49 -17.23 -5.84
C CYS A 17 25.10 -17.13 -6.52
N ARG A 18 25.03 -16.97 -7.84
CA ARG A 18 23.76 -17.02 -8.59
C ARG A 18 23.04 -18.36 -8.44
N TYR A 19 23.74 -19.48 -8.61
CA TYR A 19 23.13 -20.81 -8.46
C TYR A 19 22.74 -21.11 -7.00
N LEU A 20 23.56 -20.72 -6.03
CA LEU A 20 23.22 -20.83 -4.61
C LEU A 20 22.00 -19.98 -4.24
N VAL A 21 21.90 -18.77 -4.77
CA VAL A 21 20.72 -17.91 -4.60
C VAL A 21 19.47 -18.53 -5.19
N ILE A 22 19.56 -19.08 -6.40
CA ILE A 22 18.43 -19.77 -7.05
C ILE A 22 18.01 -20.99 -6.23
N ILE A 23 18.96 -21.80 -5.76
CA ILE A 23 18.68 -22.98 -4.92
C ILE A 23 18.06 -22.55 -3.57
N ILE A 24 18.58 -21.52 -2.92
CA ILE A 24 18.02 -21.00 -1.67
C ILE A 24 16.61 -20.44 -1.90
N VAL A 25 16.38 -19.70 -2.97
CA VAL A 25 15.05 -19.16 -3.33
C VAL A 25 14.07 -20.31 -3.63
N VAL A 26 14.51 -21.35 -4.31
CA VAL A 26 13.69 -22.55 -4.59
C VAL A 26 13.39 -23.32 -3.30
N LEU A 27 14.38 -23.53 -2.43
CA LEU A 27 14.17 -24.20 -1.13
C LEU A 27 13.27 -23.38 -0.19
N ILE A 28 13.49 -22.08 -0.09
CA ILE A 28 12.60 -21.18 0.66
C ILE A 28 11.21 -21.17 0.01
N GLY A 29 11.14 -21.22 -1.32
CA GLY A 29 9.90 -21.36 -2.08
C GLY A 29 9.14 -22.64 -1.72
N LEU A 30 9.81 -23.77 -1.66
CA LEU A 30 9.23 -25.07 -1.31
C LEU A 30 8.79 -25.14 0.16
N ILE A 31 9.62 -24.65 1.06
CA ILE A 31 9.29 -24.55 2.50
C ILE A 31 8.13 -23.56 2.70
N GLY A 32 8.18 -22.41 2.05
CA GLY A 32 7.10 -21.42 2.08
C GLY A 32 5.81 -21.95 1.45
N GLN A 33 5.90 -22.79 0.42
CA GLN A 33 4.77 -23.44 -0.22
C GLN A 33 4.11 -24.46 0.71
N PHE A 34 4.90 -25.24 1.44
CA PHE A 34 4.42 -26.17 2.46
C PHE A 34 3.78 -25.44 3.63
N LEU A 35 4.42 -24.36 4.12
CA LEU A 35 3.89 -23.50 5.18
C LEU A 35 2.64 -22.74 4.72
N TYR A 36 2.63 -22.23 3.49
CA TYR A 36 1.46 -21.58 2.89
C TYR A 36 0.28 -22.56 2.77
N TRP A 37 0.53 -23.79 2.32
CA TRP A 37 -0.49 -24.84 2.23
C TRP A 37 -1.03 -25.22 3.61
N LEU A 38 -0.16 -25.43 4.61
CA LEU A 38 -0.57 -25.69 6.00
C LEU A 38 -1.38 -24.53 6.61
N VAL A 39 -1.04 -23.30 6.25
CA VAL A 39 -1.57 -22.07 6.85
C VAL A 39 -2.85 -21.62 6.14
N PHE A 40 -2.90 -21.61 4.82
CA PHE A 40 -4.02 -21.04 4.06
C PHE A 40 -5.11 -22.06 3.69
N ASP A 41 -4.80 -23.34 3.62
CA ASP A 41 -5.85 -24.36 3.36
C ASP A 41 -6.76 -24.59 4.58
N SER A 42 -6.30 -24.20 5.76
CA SER A 42 -7.14 -24.15 6.97
C SER A 42 -8.22 -23.04 6.91
N PHE A 43 -8.10 -22.06 5.98
CA PHE A 43 -8.98 -20.89 5.89
C PHE A 43 -10.42 -21.28 5.47
N GLY A 44 -10.59 -22.12 4.45
CA GLY A 44 -11.91 -22.55 3.98
C GLY A 44 -12.64 -23.47 4.97
N ARG A 45 -11.90 -24.23 5.75
CA ARG A 45 -12.47 -25.09 6.82
C ARG A 45 -12.92 -24.29 8.03
N TYR A 46 -12.23 -23.19 8.31
CA TYR A 46 -12.55 -22.29 9.43
C TYR A 46 -13.82 -21.49 9.17
N GLU A 47 -14.01 -20.94 7.98
CA GLU A 47 -15.21 -20.17 7.61
C GLU A 47 -16.49 -21.02 7.66
N LYS A 48 -16.41 -22.31 7.29
CA LYS A 48 -17.53 -23.26 7.44
C LYS A 48 -17.93 -23.50 8.90
N ARG A 49 -16.95 -23.53 9.83
CA ARG A 49 -17.21 -23.68 11.28
C ARG A 49 -17.75 -22.39 11.90
N ALA A 50 -17.36 -21.21 11.39
CA ALA A 50 -17.83 -19.92 11.87
C ALA A 50 -19.32 -19.69 11.55
N LYS A 51 -19.78 -20.01 10.33
CA LYS A 51 -21.21 -19.92 9.92
C LYS A 51 -22.16 -20.68 10.83
N LEU A 52 -21.72 -21.80 11.41
CA LEU A 52 -22.55 -22.64 12.30
C LEU A 52 -22.70 -22.04 13.70
N LYS A 53 -21.92 -21.03 14.10
CA LYS A 53 -21.87 -20.51 15.47
C LYS A 53 -22.55 -19.16 15.68
N LEU A 54 -22.80 -18.40 14.62
CA LEU A 54 -23.33 -17.02 14.71
C LEU A 54 -24.82 -17.00 14.29
N LYS A 55 -25.69 -17.69 15.02
CA LYS A 55 -27.12 -17.71 14.70
C LYS A 55 -27.89 -16.42 15.06
N CYS A 56 -27.38 -15.58 15.93
CA CYS A 56 -27.99 -14.29 16.29
C CYS A 56 -26.94 -13.32 16.82
N ILE A 57 -26.49 -12.38 15.99
CA ILE A 57 -25.84 -11.18 16.48
C ILE A 57 -26.94 -10.13 16.67
N ASN A 58 -27.39 -9.96 17.91
CA ASN A 58 -28.24 -8.85 18.26
C ASN A 58 -27.37 -7.61 18.40
N SER A 59 -27.62 -6.58 17.57
CA SER A 59 -27.15 -5.23 17.85
C SER A 59 -27.61 -4.83 19.27
N GLN A 60 -26.78 -4.07 19.97
CA GLN A 60 -27.24 -3.46 21.25
C GLN A 60 -28.50 -2.66 20.98
N LYS A 61 -29.44 -2.67 21.93
CA LYS A 61 -30.77 -2.07 21.82
C LYS A 61 -30.77 -0.62 21.33
N ASP A 62 -29.63 0.10 21.50
CA ASP A 62 -29.46 1.52 21.20
C ASP A 62 -28.53 1.79 20.01
N SER A 63 -28.01 0.78 19.31
CA SER A 63 -27.20 0.95 18.11
C SER A 63 -28.02 0.78 16.84
N GLU A 64 -27.84 1.69 15.87
CA GLU A 64 -28.45 1.55 14.54
C GLU A 64 -27.76 0.45 13.75
N TYR A 65 -26.43 0.36 13.89
CA TYR A 65 -25.59 -0.61 13.19
C TYR A 65 -24.75 -1.43 14.17
N TYR A 66 -24.58 -2.71 13.88
CA TYR A 66 -23.56 -3.52 14.53
C TYR A 66 -22.17 -3.02 14.19
N ALA A 67 -21.95 -2.66 12.92
CA ALA A 67 -20.65 -2.14 12.46
C ALA A 67 -20.78 -1.03 11.41
N ILE A 68 -19.83 -0.08 11.43
CA ILE A 68 -19.63 0.88 10.35
C ILE A 68 -18.24 0.67 9.77
N ILE A 69 -18.17 0.54 8.43
CA ILE A 69 -16.92 0.42 7.68
C ILE A 69 -16.69 1.74 6.95
N ILE A 70 -15.49 2.32 7.06
CA ILE A 70 -15.15 3.61 6.45
C ILE A 70 -14.17 3.40 5.31
N GLY A 71 -14.66 3.54 4.07
CA GLY A 71 -13.91 3.40 2.82
C GLY A 71 -14.15 2.07 2.10
N ALA A 72 -14.44 2.16 0.80
CA ALA A 72 -14.76 1.04 -0.10
C ALA A 72 -13.58 0.61 -0.99
N GLY A 73 -12.35 0.63 -0.48
CA GLY A 73 -11.18 0.01 -1.10
C GLY A 73 -11.06 -1.47 -0.72
N PHE A 74 -9.90 -2.10 -1.07
CA PHE A 74 -9.63 -3.50 -0.69
C PHE A 74 -9.91 -3.80 0.78
N SER A 75 -9.52 -2.91 1.70
CA SER A 75 -9.69 -3.12 3.14
C SER A 75 -11.17 -3.16 3.55
N GLY A 76 -11.95 -2.18 3.10
CA GLY A 76 -13.38 -2.12 3.45
C GLY A 76 -14.19 -3.24 2.79
N LEU A 77 -13.97 -3.49 1.49
CA LEU A 77 -14.63 -4.59 0.80
C LEU A 77 -14.26 -5.95 1.39
N GLY A 78 -12.97 -6.16 1.72
CA GLY A 78 -12.53 -7.38 2.40
C GLY A 78 -13.21 -7.58 3.75
N THR A 79 -13.41 -6.50 4.52
CA THR A 79 -14.15 -6.52 5.80
C THR A 79 -15.61 -6.88 5.57
N ALA A 80 -16.30 -6.20 4.65
CA ALA A 80 -17.70 -6.45 4.31
C ALA A 80 -17.92 -7.90 3.87
N ILE A 81 -17.05 -8.45 3.02
CA ILE A 81 -17.08 -9.85 2.61
C ILE A 81 -16.99 -10.79 3.85
N LYS A 82 -16.13 -10.46 4.82
CA LYS A 82 -15.99 -11.28 6.03
C LYS A 82 -17.23 -11.18 6.91
N LEU A 83 -17.81 -10.00 7.08
CA LEU A 83 -19.07 -9.81 7.82
C LEU A 83 -20.20 -10.63 7.17
N ASN A 84 -20.40 -10.53 5.85
CA ASN A 84 -21.40 -11.32 5.12
C ASN A 84 -21.18 -12.83 5.28
N LYS A 85 -19.91 -13.29 5.23
CA LYS A 85 -19.58 -14.70 5.47
C LYS A 85 -19.86 -15.18 6.90
N LEU A 86 -19.81 -14.28 7.88
CA LEU A 86 -20.19 -14.55 9.26
C LEU A 86 -21.71 -14.47 9.48
N GLY A 87 -22.49 -14.03 8.50
CA GLY A 87 -23.94 -13.82 8.64
C GLY A 87 -24.30 -12.52 9.36
N ILE A 88 -23.35 -11.58 9.44
CA ILE A 88 -23.58 -10.25 10.00
C ILE A 88 -24.06 -9.36 8.87
N ASP A 89 -25.34 -8.99 8.90
CA ASP A 89 -26.00 -8.18 7.87
C ASP A 89 -26.25 -6.74 8.33
N ASN A 90 -26.25 -6.48 9.63
CA ASN A 90 -26.47 -5.15 10.20
C ASN A 90 -25.17 -4.33 10.21
N TYR A 91 -24.71 -3.91 9.02
CA TYR A 91 -23.60 -2.96 8.88
C TYR A 91 -23.85 -2.00 7.71
N ILE A 92 -23.15 -0.88 7.73
CA ILE A 92 -23.07 0.08 6.63
C ILE A 92 -21.61 0.33 6.25
N LEU A 93 -21.34 0.48 4.96
CA LEU A 93 -20.05 0.89 4.42
C LEU A 93 -20.18 2.30 3.85
N ILE A 94 -19.40 3.24 4.34
CA ILE A 94 -19.46 4.65 3.94
C ILE A 94 -18.28 4.95 3.02
N GLU A 95 -18.57 5.45 1.81
CA GLU A 95 -17.56 5.80 0.81
C GLU A 95 -17.75 7.25 0.34
N ARG A 96 -16.66 8.03 0.36
CA ARG A 96 -16.68 9.43 -0.05
C ARG A 96 -16.87 9.66 -1.54
N HIS A 97 -16.49 8.68 -2.35
CA HIS A 97 -16.67 8.72 -3.80
C HIS A 97 -17.98 8.04 -4.24
N GLY A 98 -18.35 8.23 -5.52
CA GLY A 98 -19.54 7.59 -6.11
C GLY A 98 -19.32 6.12 -6.52
N TYR A 99 -18.13 5.57 -6.34
CA TYR A 99 -17.76 4.21 -6.76
C TYR A 99 -16.85 3.54 -5.74
N VAL A 100 -16.79 2.22 -5.77
CA VAL A 100 -15.83 1.44 -5.00
C VAL A 100 -14.44 1.48 -5.66
N GLY A 101 -13.41 1.06 -4.93
CA GLY A 101 -12.07 0.90 -5.48
C GLY A 101 -10.96 1.58 -4.67
N GLY A 102 -11.28 2.60 -3.86
CA GLY A 102 -10.31 3.33 -3.05
C GLY A 102 -9.16 3.87 -3.91
N THR A 103 -7.91 3.45 -3.66
CA THR A 103 -6.73 3.85 -4.43
C THR A 103 -6.90 3.60 -5.94
N TRP A 104 -7.56 2.53 -6.35
CA TRP A 104 -7.75 2.14 -7.75
C TRP A 104 -8.91 2.87 -8.43
N TYR A 105 -9.77 3.52 -7.68
CA TYR A 105 -10.73 4.49 -8.19
C TYR A 105 -10.13 5.89 -8.28
N ALA A 106 -9.39 6.32 -7.24
CA ALA A 106 -8.87 7.68 -7.15
C ALA A 106 -7.74 7.96 -8.15
N ASN A 107 -6.83 6.99 -8.37
CA ASN A 107 -5.64 7.18 -9.22
C ASN A 107 -5.93 6.75 -10.66
N LYS A 108 -6.24 7.72 -11.53
CA LYS A 108 -6.61 7.51 -12.95
C LYS A 108 -5.62 8.14 -13.94
N TYR A 109 -4.41 8.49 -13.48
CA TYR A 109 -3.39 9.06 -14.35
C TYR A 109 -2.95 8.05 -15.42
N PRO A 110 -2.51 8.51 -16.62
CA PRO A 110 -2.04 7.64 -17.69
C PRO A 110 -0.90 6.72 -17.23
N GLY A 111 -0.97 5.45 -17.60
CA GLY A 111 0.02 4.44 -17.21
C GLY A 111 -0.15 3.88 -15.80
N CYS A 112 -1.16 4.31 -15.04
CA CYS A 112 -1.41 3.80 -13.69
C CYS A 112 -1.59 2.28 -13.67
N ALA A 113 -0.72 1.59 -12.93
CA ALA A 113 -0.69 0.14 -12.86
C ALA A 113 -0.15 -0.35 -11.52
N CYS A 114 -0.45 -1.60 -11.17
CA CYS A 114 0.13 -2.24 -10.00
C CYS A 114 1.60 -2.62 -10.25
N ASP A 115 2.41 -2.51 -9.22
CA ASP A 115 3.81 -2.96 -9.17
C ASP A 115 3.97 -4.32 -8.47
N VAL A 116 2.87 -5.00 -8.21
CA VAL A 116 2.81 -6.39 -7.72
C VAL A 116 2.14 -7.24 -8.80
N PRO A 117 2.64 -8.47 -9.08
CA PRO A 117 2.04 -9.35 -10.06
C PRO A 117 0.56 -9.63 -9.79
N SER A 118 -0.26 -9.61 -10.84
CA SER A 118 -1.74 -9.65 -10.78
C SER A 118 -2.29 -10.84 -10.00
N ASN A 119 -1.69 -12.02 -10.18
CA ASN A 119 -2.11 -13.24 -9.47
C ASN A 119 -1.89 -13.15 -7.94
N LEU A 120 -1.01 -12.26 -7.48
CA LEU A 120 -0.80 -12.02 -6.06
C LEU A 120 -1.59 -10.80 -5.54
N TYR A 121 -1.88 -9.81 -6.42
CA TYR A 121 -2.60 -8.59 -6.06
C TYR A 121 -4.11 -8.76 -6.24
N SER A 122 -4.69 -9.74 -5.57
CA SER A 122 -6.12 -10.04 -5.50
C SER A 122 -6.43 -10.73 -4.17
N PHE A 123 -7.68 -10.82 -3.78
CA PHE A 123 -8.06 -11.64 -2.63
C PHE A 123 -7.71 -13.12 -2.87
N SER A 124 -7.17 -13.81 -1.86
CA SER A 124 -6.79 -15.21 -1.97
C SER A 124 -7.98 -16.15 -2.15
N PHE A 125 -9.13 -15.72 -1.61
CA PHE A 125 -10.41 -16.44 -1.70
C PHE A 125 -11.24 -16.07 -2.94
N GLU A 126 -10.80 -15.08 -3.73
CA GLU A 126 -11.42 -14.66 -4.98
C GLU A 126 -10.34 -14.38 -6.04
N PRO A 127 -9.66 -15.44 -6.52
CA PRO A 127 -8.66 -15.29 -7.57
C PRO A 127 -9.32 -14.91 -8.90
N ASN A 128 -8.68 -14.05 -9.68
CA ASN A 128 -9.13 -13.70 -11.02
C ASN A 128 -8.22 -14.39 -12.07
N SER A 129 -8.79 -15.27 -12.89
CA SER A 129 -8.09 -15.95 -13.99
C SER A 129 -8.02 -15.12 -15.28
N LYS A 130 -8.73 -13.97 -15.33
CA LYS A 130 -8.95 -13.19 -16.56
C LYS A 130 -8.02 -12.00 -16.70
N TRP A 131 -7.04 -11.80 -15.79
CA TRP A 131 -6.09 -10.70 -15.90
C TRP A 131 -5.50 -10.59 -17.30
N SER A 132 -5.41 -9.37 -17.84
CA SER A 132 -4.85 -9.13 -19.18
C SER A 132 -3.34 -9.14 -19.21
N HIS A 133 -2.70 -8.70 -18.12
CA HIS A 133 -1.25 -8.55 -18.00
C HIS A 133 -0.72 -9.18 -16.71
N TYR A 134 0.57 -9.49 -16.70
CA TYR A 134 1.26 -9.96 -15.51
C TYR A 134 1.25 -8.91 -14.38
N PHE A 135 1.25 -7.60 -14.74
CA PHE A 135 1.02 -6.48 -13.84
C PHE A 135 -0.23 -5.71 -14.31
N SER A 136 -1.33 -5.87 -13.60
CA SER A 136 -2.63 -5.29 -13.97
C SER A 136 -2.62 -3.78 -14.00
N ARG A 137 -3.32 -3.22 -14.97
CA ARG A 137 -3.59 -1.79 -15.09
C ARG A 137 -4.71 -1.37 -14.13
N GLN A 138 -4.75 -0.08 -13.82
CA GLN A 138 -5.74 0.50 -12.89
C GLN A 138 -7.19 0.13 -13.23
N PRO A 139 -7.68 0.26 -14.48
CA PRO A 139 -9.08 -0.04 -14.78
C PRO A 139 -9.47 -1.48 -14.45
N GLU A 140 -8.58 -2.42 -14.75
CA GLU A 140 -8.84 -3.84 -14.54
C GLU A 140 -8.89 -4.21 -13.04
N ILE A 141 -8.13 -3.51 -12.20
CA ILE A 141 -8.19 -3.69 -10.74
C ILE A 141 -9.47 -3.05 -10.17
N ALA A 142 -9.89 -1.90 -10.71
CA ALA A 142 -11.15 -1.28 -10.34
C ALA A 142 -12.33 -2.18 -10.69
N GLU A 143 -12.38 -2.73 -11.92
CA GLU A 143 -13.38 -3.72 -12.36
C GLU A 143 -13.41 -4.98 -11.48
N TYR A 144 -12.24 -5.47 -11.06
CA TYR A 144 -12.16 -6.60 -10.13
C TYR A 144 -12.81 -6.28 -8.78
N LEU A 145 -12.64 -5.07 -8.24
CA LEU A 145 -13.25 -4.66 -6.99
C LEU A 145 -14.77 -4.45 -7.13
N GLU A 146 -15.23 -3.91 -8.26
CA GLU A 146 -16.67 -3.85 -8.60
C GLU A 146 -17.26 -5.27 -8.66
N TYR A 147 -16.62 -6.18 -9.39
CA TYR A 147 -17.04 -7.58 -9.44
C TYR A 147 -17.14 -8.23 -8.06
N CYS A 148 -16.15 -8.01 -7.17
CA CYS A 148 -16.22 -8.52 -5.81
C CYS A 148 -17.39 -7.91 -5.03
N THR A 149 -17.65 -6.61 -5.23
CA THR A 149 -18.75 -5.90 -4.56
C THR A 149 -20.10 -6.51 -4.91
N ASP A 150 -20.33 -6.78 -6.19
CA ASP A 150 -21.59 -7.36 -6.67
C ASP A 150 -21.71 -8.85 -6.30
N LYS A 151 -20.64 -9.62 -6.54
CA LYS A 151 -20.63 -11.07 -6.24
C LYS A 151 -20.92 -11.38 -4.78
N TYR A 152 -20.45 -10.55 -3.86
CA TYR A 152 -20.64 -10.76 -2.42
C TYR A 152 -21.79 -9.92 -1.83
N ASP A 153 -22.66 -9.36 -2.69
CA ASP A 153 -23.86 -8.59 -2.29
C ASP A 153 -23.56 -7.47 -1.27
N ILE A 154 -22.44 -6.74 -1.52
CA ILE A 154 -22.02 -5.65 -0.62
C ILE A 154 -22.68 -4.33 -1.02
N ARG A 155 -23.05 -4.15 -2.30
CA ARG A 155 -23.53 -2.87 -2.84
C ARG A 155 -24.69 -2.30 -2.07
N ARG A 156 -25.63 -3.12 -1.60
CA ARG A 156 -26.79 -2.71 -0.81
C ARG A 156 -26.44 -2.11 0.55
N HIS A 157 -25.22 -2.35 1.04
CA HIS A 157 -24.72 -1.79 2.29
C HIS A 157 -23.88 -0.52 2.10
N ILE A 158 -23.64 -0.08 0.86
CA ILE A 158 -22.74 1.06 0.60
C ILE A 158 -23.54 2.35 0.53
N GLN A 159 -23.13 3.32 1.32
CA GLN A 159 -23.55 4.71 1.18
C GLN A 159 -22.44 5.50 0.49
N PHE A 160 -22.64 5.79 -0.80
CA PHE A 160 -21.70 6.56 -1.63
C PHE A 160 -21.84 8.06 -1.41
N ASN A 161 -20.86 8.83 -1.95
CA ASN A 161 -20.80 10.30 -1.89
C ASN A 161 -20.99 10.85 -0.48
N THR A 162 -20.47 10.12 0.50
CA THR A 162 -20.63 10.43 1.91
C THR A 162 -19.27 10.43 2.61
N ASN A 163 -18.94 11.55 3.23
CA ASN A 163 -17.70 11.69 3.98
C ASN A 163 -17.95 11.51 5.47
N VAL A 164 -17.12 10.69 6.12
CA VAL A 164 -17.11 10.63 7.60
C VAL A 164 -16.21 11.75 8.09
N THR A 165 -16.76 12.64 8.90
CA THR A 165 -16.07 13.83 9.41
C THR A 165 -15.53 13.66 10.82
N GLN A 166 -16.16 12.80 11.64
CA GLN A 166 -15.74 12.55 13.02
C GLN A 166 -16.20 11.19 13.53
N LEU A 167 -15.40 10.60 14.42
CA LEU A 167 -15.77 9.47 15.26
C LEU A 167 -15.61 9.84 16.73
N LYS A 168 -16.64 9.58 17.55
CA LYS A 168 -16.61 9.84 18.99
C LYS A 168 -17.15 8.64 19.76
N TRP A 169 -16.35 8.12 20.68
CA TRP A 169 -16.80 7.08 21.62
C TRP A 169 -17.70 7.68 22.70
N ILE A 170 -18.82 7.03 23.00
CA ILE A 170 -19.76 7.41 24.04
C ILE A 170 -19.63 6.40 25.19
N ASP A 171 -18.95 6.80 26.25
CA ASP A 171 -18.58 5.92 27.37
C ASP A 171 -19.78 5.25 28.03
N GLU A 172 -20.89 5.98 28.22
CA GLU A 172 -22.09 5.48 28.92
C GLU A 172 -22.86 4.45 28.09
N ARG A 173 -22.82 4.61 26.76
CA ARG A 173 -23.54 3.73 25.83
C ARG A 173 -22.67 2.59 25.30
N LYS A 174 -21.35 2.65 25.46
CA LYS A 174 -20.37 1.75 24.83
C LYS A 174 -20.56 1.65 23.32
N LEU A 175 -20.77 2.79 22.67
CA LEU A 175 -21.02 2.92 21.23
C LEU A 175 -20.18 4.03 20.62
N TRP A 176 -19.92 3.90 19.33
CA TRP A 176 -19.36 4.95 18.51
C TRP A 176 -20.47 5.82 17.91
N GLN A 177 -20.36 7.11 18.07
CA GLN A 177 -21.07 8.13 17.30
C GLN A 177 -20.22 8.47 16.07
N VAL A 178 -20.81 8.33 14.89
CA VAL A 178 -20.18 8.58 13.59
C VAL A 178 -20.87 9.75 12.92
N THR A 179 -20.18 10.86 12.80
CA THR A 179 -20.67 12.04 12.09
C THR A 179 -20.32 11.93 10.62
N ILE A 180 -21.30 12.07 9.76
CA ILE A 180 -21.18 11.99 8.31
C ILE A 180 -21.67 13.28 7.65
N GLN A 181 -21.10 13.60 6.50
CA GLN A 181 -21.53 14.70 5.65
C GLN A 181 -21.86 14.17 4.24
N SER A 182 -23.08 14.44 3.81
CA SER A 182 -23.55 14.11 2.45
C SER A 182 -24.37 15.28 1.92
N ASN A 183 -24.02 15.81 0.75
CA ASN A 183 -24.72 16.95 0.12
C ASN A 183 -24.98 18.12 1.06
N SER A 184 -23.97 18.54 1.83
CA SER A 184 -24.04 19.61 2.86
C SER A 184 -24.93 19.30 4.07
N LEU A 185 -25.53 18.14 4.15
CA LEU A 185 -26.29 17.67 5.32
C LEU A 185 -25.40 16.86 6.23
N GLU A 186 -25.39 17.22 7.51
CA GLU A 186 -24.73 16.44 8.56
C GLU A 186 -25.75 15.47 9.18
N LYS A 187 -25.31 14.21 9.37
CA LYS A 187 -26.07 13.18 10.09
C LYS A 187 -25.17 12.43 11.04
N GLN A 188 -25.77 11.80 12.04
CA GLN A 188 -25.08 10.97 13.02
C GLN A 188 -25.63 9.55 12.99
N PHE A 189 -24.72 8.58 13.01
CA PHE A 189 -25.03 7.17 13.16
C PHE A 189 -24.39 6.63 14.44
N TYR A 190 -24.94 5.54 14.96
CA TYR A 190 -24.42 4.87 16.15
C TYR A 190 -24.08 3.42 15.82
N ALA A 191 -22.86 3.00 16.16
CA ALA A 191 -22.42 1.64 15.92
C ALA A 191 -21.61 1.06 17.07
N GLN A 192 -21.68 -0.25 17.23
CA GLN A 192 -20.90 -0.95 18.24
C GLN A 192 -19.43 -1.06 17.84
N ILE A 193 -19.14 -1.26 16.54
CA ILE A 193 -17.80 -1.52 16.01
C ILE A 193 -17.51 -0.58 14.84
N ILE A 194 -16.28 -0.06 14.80
CA ILE A 194 -15.79 0.75 13.67
C ILE A 194 -14.62 0.05 12.98
N PHE A 195 -14.68 0.00 11.66
CA PHE A 195 -13.59 -0.41 10.79
C PHE A 195 -13.08 0.80 10.00
N ALA A 196 -11.95 1.36 10.43
CA ALA A 196 -11.30 2.44 9.71
C ALA A 196 -10.48 1.87 8.55
N ALA A 197 -11.10 1.77 7.36
CA ALA A 197 -10.51 1.27 6.13
C ALA A 197 -10.08 2.41 5.18
N THR A 198 -9.70 3.57 5.73
CA THR A 198 -9.46 4.84 5.03
C THR A 198 -8.23 4.81 4.11
N GLY A 199 -7.37 3.81 4.22
CA GLY A 199 -6.13 3.70 3.44
C GLY A 199 -5.06 4.71 3.85
N LEU A 200 -3.86 4.57 3.27
CA LEU A 200 -2.73 5.47 3.50
C LEU A 200 -2.56 6.49 2.36
N PHE A 201 -2.94 6.12 1.13
CA PHE A 201 -2.80 6.93 -0.07
C PHE A 201 -4.16 7.56 -0.44
N SER A 202 -4.75 8.29 0.51
CA SER A 202 -6.09 8.87 0.36
C SER A 202 -6.10 10.39 0.19
N ASN A 203 -5.06 11.07 0.66
CA ASN A 203 -4.94 12.52 0.56
C ASN A 203 -3.66 12.89 -0.18
N ALA A 204 -3.78 13.64 -1.27
CA ALA A 204 -2.67 14.16 -2.05
C ALA A 204 -1.76 15.07 -1.20
N ALA A 205 -0.46 15.03 -1.44
CA ALA A 205 0.50 15.93 -0.82
C ALA A 205 1.01 16.92 -1.88
N TYR A 206 0.36 18.04 -2.03
CA TYR A 206 0.83 19.14 -2.87
C TYR A 206 2.11 19.75 -2.28
N PRO A 207 3.05 20.21 -3.12
CA PRO A 207 4.30 20.82 -2.67
C PRO A 207 4.07 22.30 -2.31
N ASN A 208 3.24 22.56 -1.30
CA ASN A 208 2.86 23.90 -0.84
C ASN A 208 4.03 24.67 -0.21
N ASP A 209 5.15 24.01 0.03
CA ASP A 209 6.41 24.59 0.45
C ASP A 209 7.20 25.25 -0.68
N ILE A 210 6.80 25.07 -1.94
CA ILE A 210 7.40 25.74 -3.10
C ILE A 210 6.78 27.13 -3.25
N PRO A 211 7.56 28.23 -3.12
CA PRO A 211 7.02 29.59 -3.28
C PRO A 211 6.38 29.80 -4.63
N GLY A 212 5.22 30.46 -4.65
CA GLY A 212 4.54 30.90 -5.86
C GLY A 212 3.72 29.82 -6.60
N ILE A 213 3.58 28.61 -6.06
CA ILE A 213 2.74 27.58 -6.67
C ILE A 213 1.27 28.01 -6.79
N ASP A 214 0.80 28.81 -5.86
CA ASP A 214 -0.53 29.44 -5.81
C ASP A 214 -0.74 30.55 -6.87
N LYS A 215 0.36 31.07 -7.43
CA LYS A 215 0.36 32.13 -8.45
C LYS A 215 0.48 31.61 -9.88
N PHE A 216 0.66 30.30 -10.04
CA PHE A 216 0.79 29.69 -11.36
C PHE A 216 -0.53 29.79 -12.12
N GLN A 217 -0.49 30.38 -13.33
CA GLN A 217 -1.65 30.60 -14.17
C GLN A 217 -1.90 29.47 -15.18
N GLY A 218 -0.95 28.55 -15.32
CA GLY A 218 -1.15 27.31 -16.06
C GLY A 218 -1.99 26.29 -15.29
N GLN A 219 -2.14 25.11 -15.86
CA GLN A 219 -2.90 24.03 -15.21
C GLN A 219 -2.03 23.27 -14.20
N ILE A 220 -2.54 23.08 -12.99
CA ILE A 220 -1.91 22.21 -11.98
C ILE A 220 -2.82 21.01 -11.75
N CYS A 221 -2.24 19.81 -11.77
CA CYS A 221 -2.93 18.60 -11.32
C CYS A 221 -2.01 17.73 -10.46
N HIS A 222 -2.60 17.01 -9.52
CA HIS A 222 -1.89 15.96 -8.77
C HIS A 222 -2.22 14.59 -9.34
N THR A 223 -1.25 13.66 -9.40
CA THR A 223 -1.49 12.30 -9.93
C THR A 223 -2.62 11.57 -9.20
N ALA A 224 -2.87 11.86 -7.93
CA ALA A 224 -3.99 11.29 -7.16
C ALA A 224 -5.34 11.94 -7.44
N GLU A 225 -5.37 13.10 -8.09
CA GLU A 225 -6.56 13.90 -8.42
C GLU A 225 -6.54 14.24 -9.91
N TRP A 226 -6.34 13.21 -10.74
CA TRP A 226 -6.09 13.36 -12.16
C TRP A 226 -7.30 13.92 -12.89
N ASN A 227 -7.09 15.03 -13.58
CA ASN A 227 -8.09 15.63 -14.47
C ASN A 227 -7.92 15.09 -15.90
N GLN A 228 -8.88 14.30 -16.35
CA GLN A 228 -8.89 13.69 -17.69
C GLN A 228 -9.15 14.69 -18.83
N SER A 229 -9.61 15.90 -18.54
CA SER A 229 -9.89 16.93 -19.53
C SER A 229 -8.67 17.77 -19.93
N ILE A 230 -7.51 17.56 -19.32
CA ILE A 230 -6.29 18.28 -19.64
C ILE A 230 -5.81 17.87 -21.03
N ASP A 231 -5.69 18.85 -21.94
CA ASP A 231 -5.07 18.68 -23.25
C ASP A 231 -3.56 18.98 -23.15
N PHE A 232 -2.75 17.98 -23.44
CA PHE A 232 -1.28 18.06 -23.43
C PHE A 232 -0.68 18.43 -24.78
N ASN A 233 -1.48 18.48 -25.84
CA ASN A 233 -1.00 18.73 -27.20
C ASN A 233 -0.34 20.11 -27.30
N ASN A 234 0.88 20.17 -27.83
CA ASN A 234 1.69 21.38 -27.95
C ASN A 234 1.90 22.18 -26.65
N LYS A 235 1.87 21.52 -25.47
CA LYS A 235 2.10 22.14 -24.17
C LYS A 235 3.47 21.78 -23.61
N HIS A 236 4.13 22.75 -22.96
CA HIS A 236 5.29 22.51 -22.14
C HIS A 236 4.84 21.97 -20.77
N VAL A 237 5.28 20.78 -20.44
CA VAL A 237 4.80 20.06 -19.25
C VAL A 237 5.92 19.90 -18.24
N ALA A 238 5.65 20.22 -16.98
CA ALA A 238 6.51 19.90 -15.85
C ALA A 238 5.93 18.76 -15.02
N VAL A 239 6.77 17.80 -14.62
CA VAL A 239 6.42 16.77 -13.61
C VAL A 239 7.32 16.96 -12.41
N ILE A 240 6.73 17.26 -11.25
CA ILE A 240 7.47 17.44 -9.99
C ILE A 240 7.47 16.11 -9.22
N GLY A 241 8.67 15.53 -9.09
CA GLY A 241 8.90 14.25 -8.43
C GLY A 241 9.25 13.11 -9.38
N THR A 242 9.91 12.06 -8.84
CA THR A 242 10.34 10.87 -9.57
C THR A 242 9.97 9.57 -8.79
N GLY A 243 8.85 9.60 -8.09
CA GLY A 243 8.32 8.45 -7.36
C GLY A 243 7.54 7.46 -8.22
N ALA A 244 6.81 6.54 -7.57
CA ALA A 244 6.08 5.46 -8.22
C ALA A 244 5.07 5.95 -9.29
N SER A 245 4.40 7.07 -9.05
CA SER A 245 3.46 7.64 -10.04
C SER A 245 4.21 8.28 -11.21
N SER A 246 5.34 8.96 -10.95
CA SER A 246 6.11 9.63 -12.00
C SER A 246 6.67 8.66 -13.02
N ILE A 247 7.25 7.53 -12.58
CA ILE A 247 7.82 6.55 -13.50
C ILE A 247 6.78 5.89 -14.42
N GLN A 248 5.50 6.08 -14.11
CA GLN A 248 4.37 5.60 -14.91
C GLN A 248 3.81 6.71 -15.80
N VAL A 249 3.58 7.92 -15.25
CA VAL A 249 2.94 9.01 -15.99
C VAL A 249 3.88 9.69 -16.97
N VAL A 250 5.17 9.87 -16.64
CA VAL A 250 6.14 10.55 -17.50
C VAL A 250 6.30 9.88 -18.87
N PRO A 251 6.46 8.55 -18.99
CA PRO A 251 6.49 7.88 -20.28
C PRO A 251 5.20 8.07 -21.10
N GLU A 252 4.04 8.09 -20.46
CA GLU A 252 2.77 8.29 -21.18
C GLU A 252 2.61 9.73 -21.67
N ILE A 253 2.94 10.73 -20.85
CA ILE A 253 2.93 12.15 -21.26
C ILE A 253 3.91 12.40 -22.40
N GLN A 254 5.12 11.79 -22.35
CA GLN A 254 6.10 11.92 -23.42
C GLN A 254 5.56 11.45 -24.78
N ARG A 255 4.65 10.48 -24.80
CA ARG A 255 3.98 9.97 -26.02
C ARG A 255 2.85 10.88 -26.55
N MET A 256 2.43 11.89 -25.77
CA MET A 256 1.29 12.79 -26.08
C MET A 256 1.71 14.08 -26.79
N ASN A 257 2.57 14.00 -27.81
CA ASN A 257 2.95 15.16 -28.65
C ASN A 257 3.27 16.44 -27.86
N VAL A 258 3.98 16.31 -26.73
CA VAL A 258 4.46 17.45 -25.94
C VAL A 258 5.81 17.95 -26.51
N PRO A 259 5.96 19.25 -26.82
CA PRO A 259 7.20 19.78 -27.37
C PRO A 259 8.34 19.68 -26.34
N GLN A 260 8.05 19.85 -25.06
CA GLN A 260 9.05 19.75 -23.99
C GLN A 260 8.43 19.19 -22.72
N LEU A 261 9.11 18.22 -22.11
CA LEU A 261 8.75 17.61 -20.83
C LEU A 261 9.90 17.82 -19.82
N PHE A 262 9.66 18.59 -18.79
CA PHE A 262 10.60 18.86 -17.70
C PHE A 262 10.30 17.92 -16.53
N VAL A 263 11.28 17.13 -16.11
CA VAL A 263 11.14 16.20 -14.97
C VAL A 263 12.02 16.69 -13.82
N PHE A 264 11.40 17.20 -12.77
CA PHE A 264 12.11 17.71 -11.59
C PHE A 264 12.36 16.59 -10.58
N GLN A 265 13.63 16.29 -10.36
CA GLN A 265 14.08 15.20 -9.49
C GLN A 265 14.83 15.74 -8.28
N ARG A 266 14.26 15.56 -7.10
CA ARG A 266 14.96 15.82 -5.84
C ARG A 266 15.97 14.70 -5.49
N THR A 267 15.56 13.45 -5.68
CA THR A 267 16.36 12.26 -5.37
C THR A 267 16.01 11.13 -6.35
N PRO A 268 17.01 10.48 -6.99
CA PRO A 268 16.76 9.40 -7.93
C PRO A 268 16.19 8.14 -7.22
N PRO A 269 15.20 7.45 -7.77
CA PRO A 269 14.73 6.18 -7.24
C PRO A 269 15.57 4.99 -7.73
N TRP A 270 15.59 3.89 -6.96
CA TRP A 270 16.01 2.59 -7.47
C TRP A 270 14.94 2.03 -8.39
N ILE A 271 15.31 1.73 -9.64
CA ILE A 271 14.40 1.20 -10.65
C ILE A 271 14.96 -0.11 -11.21
N ILE A 272 14.11 -1.13 -11.26
CA ILE A 272 14.38 -2.40 -11.92
C ILE A 272 13.45 -2.56 -13.11
N SER A 273 13.88 -3.36 -14.10
CA SER A 273 13.06 -3.62 -15.29
C SER A 273 11.75 -4.31 -14.91
N ARG A 274 10.65 -3.79 -15.47
CA ARG A 274 9.32 -4.37 -15.33
C ARG A 274 9.17 -5.50 -16.34
N VAL A 275 9.26 -6.74 -15.88
CA VAL A 275 9.04 -7.92 -16.73
C VAL A 275 7.52 -8.10 -16.88
N ASP A 276 6.89 -7.18 -17.62
CA ASP A 276 5.46 -7.24 -17.92
C ASP A 276 5.20 -7.99 -19.23
N ARG A 277 4.13 -8.75 -19.28
CA ARG A 277 3.66 -9.43 -20.48
C ARG A 277 2.15 -9.56 -20.50
N ARG A 278 1.57 -9.65 -21.67
CA ARG A 278 0.17 -10.04 -21.83
C ARG A 278 -0.01 -11.49 -21.43
N ILE A 279 -1.11 -11.78 -20.76
CA ILE A 279 -1.55 -13.14 -20.43
C ILE A 279 -2.37 -13.66 -21.62
N SER A 280 -1.92 -14.77 -22.21
CA SER A 280 -2.56 -15.33 -23.39
C SER A 280 -3.95 -15.89 -23.09
N ASN A 281 -4.81 -16.01 -24.12
CA ASN A 281 -6.13 -16.60 -23.96
C ASN A 281 -6.06 -18.08 -23.54
N PHE A 282 -5.02 -18.81 -24.00
CA PHE A 282 -4.77 -20.17 -23.55
C PHE A 282 -4.49 -20.22 -22.04
N GLU A 283 -3.62 -19.34 -21.56
CA GLU A 283 -3.27 -19.23 -20.14
C GLU A 283 -4.50 -18.86 -19.28
N LYS A 284 -5.31 -17.91 -19.73
CA LYS A 284 -6.58 -17.55 -19.06
C LYS A 284 -7.53 -18.74 -18.94
N ARG A 285 -7.70 -19.51 -20.03
CA ARG A 285 -8.52 -20.74 -20.03
C ARG A 285 -7.93 -21.77 -19.07
N LEU A 286 -6.63 -22.02 -19.12
CA LEU A 286 -5.93 -22.95 -18.24
C LEU A 286 -6.17 -22.61 -16.76
N LEU A 287 -6.01 -21.34 -16.38
CA LEU A 287 -6.24 -20.89 -14.99
C LEU A 287 -7.71 -20.97 -14.59
N THR A 288 -8.63 -20.81 -15.53
CA THR A 288 -10.08 -20.93 -15.27
C THR A 288 -10.49 -22.38 -15.03
N TYR A 289 -10.02 -23.32 -15.85
CA TYR A 289 -10.37 -24.75 -15.72
C TYR A 289 -9.55 -25.46 -14.64
N PHE A 290 -8.33 -24.98 -14.35
CA PHE A 290 -7.44 -25.58 -13.35
C PHE A 290 -7.02 -24.54 -12.28
N PRO A 291 -7.92 -24.17 -11.34
CA PRO A 291 -7.62 -23.18 -10.31
C PRO A 291 -6.41 -23.51 -9.43
N ILE A 292 -6.05 -24.80 -9.34
CA ILE A 292 -4.86 -25.24 -8.61
C ILE A 292 -3.57 -24.66 -9.22
N ILE A 293 -3.50 -24.51 -10.55
CA ILE A 293 -2.35 -23.92 -11.24
C ILE A 293 -2.23 -22.44 -10.85
N GLN A 294 -3.36 -21.71 -10.81
CA GLN A 294 -3.36 -20.33 -10.35
C GLN A 294 -2.89 -20.18 -8.89
N LYS A 295 -3.32 -21.10 -8.02
CA LYS A 295 -2.85 -21.15 -6.62
C LYS A 295 -1.35 -21.41 -6.54
N LEU A 296 -0.80 -22.31 -7.37
CA LEU A 296 0.64 -22.58 -7.43
C LEU A 296 1.43 -21.36 -7.92
N ILE A 297 0.97 -20.69 -8.98
CA ILE A 297 1.58 -19.46 -9.50
C ILE A 297 1.57 -18.38 -8.42
N ARG A 298 0.43 -18.15 -7.75
CA ARG A 298 0.31 -17.19 -6.65
C ARG A 298 1.32 -17.49 -5.54
N THR A 299 1.44 -18.76 -5.16
CA THR A 299 2.36 -19.18 -4.10
C THR A 299 3.81 -18.99 -4.51
N SER A 300 4.17 -19.31 -5.75
CA SER A 300 5.52 -19.09 -6.29
C SER A 300 5.90 -17.61 -6.26
N ILE A 301 5.00 -16.73 -6.72
CA ILE A 301 5.20 -15.27 -6.66
C ILE A 301 5.35 -14.79 -5.21
N TYR A 302 4.51 -15.30 -4.30
CA TYR A 302 4.58 -14.98 -2.88
C TYR A 302 5.94 -15.33 -2.26
N CYS A 303 6.44 -16.53 -2.53
CA CYS A 303 7.72 -16.99 -2.01
C CYS A 303 8.89 -16.20 -2.59
N SER A 304 8.87 -15.96 -3.91
CA SER A 304 9.93 -15.20 -4.60
C SER A 304 10.04 -13.77 -4.08
N LEU A 305 8.91 -13.08 -3.96
CA LEU A 305 8.88 -11.73 -3.40
C LEU A 305 9.19 -11.73 -1.89
N GLY A 306 8.73 -12.75 -1.16
CA GLY A 306 9.01 -12.92 0.26
C GLY A 306 10.50 -13.06 0.57
N ALA A 307 11.29 -13.64 -0.33
CA ALA A 307 12.73 -13.78 -0.18
C ALA A 307 13.49 -12.43 -0.14
N LEU A 308 12.92 -11.37 -0.72
CA LEU A 308 13.52 -10.03 -0.68
C LEU A 308 13.67 -9.48 0.74
N ILE A 309 12.91 -10.01 1.70
CA ILE A 309 13.04 -9.63 3.11
C ILE A 309 14.43 -9.92 3.68
N LEU A 310 15.10 -10.93 3.16
CA LEU A 310 16.49 -11.28 3.53
C LEU A 310 17.46 -10.14 3.22
N SER A 311 17.24 -9.44 2.10
CA SER A 311 18.02 -8.23 1.75
C SER A 311 17.61 -7.03 2.60
N TYR A 312 16.31 -6.81 2.83
CA TYR A 312 15.81 -5.56 3.38
C TYR A 312 15.79 -5.53 4.91
N ALA A 313 15.25 -6.57 5.53
CA ALA A 313 15.15 -6.63 6.99
C ALA A 313 16.39 -7.26 7.64
N TYR A 314 16.86 -8.38 7.09
CA TYR A 314 17.99 -9.12 7.65
C TYR A 314 19.34 -8.64 7.13
N ARG A 315 19.36 -7.83 6.08
CA ARG A 315 20.56 -7.22 5.47
C ARG A 315 21.65 -8.26 5.14
N TRP A 316 21.27 -9.45 4.68
CA TRP A 316 22.19 -10.48 4.25
C TRP A 316 23.09 -10.00 3.09
N PRO A 317 24.28 -10.61 2.89
CA PRO A 317 25.21 -10.22 1.82
C PRO A 317 24.59 -10.21 0.41
N ILE A 318 23.51 -10.95 0.18
CA ILE A 318 22.72 -10.94 -1.06
C ILE A 318 22.24 -9.53 -1.45
N ARG A 319 22.14 -8.57 -0.52
CA ARG A 319 21.78 -7.18 -0.81
C ARG A 319 22.79 -6.51 -1.74
N TYR A 320 24.08 -6.79 -1.57
CA TYR A 320 25.12 -6.23 -2.44
C TYR A 320 25.01 -6.78 -3.86
N VAL A 321 24.73 -8.08 -4.00
CA VAL A 321 24.50 -8.71 -5.30
C VAL A 321 23.27 -8.10 -5.97
N ASN A 322 22.17 -7.94 -5.24
CA ASN A 322 20.96 -7.33 -5.78
C ASN A 322 21.20 -5.88 -6.22
N GLN A 323 21.92 -5.09 -5.43
CA GLN A 323 22.23 -3.70 -5.76
C GLN A 323 23.15 -3.61 -6.99
N GLU A 324 24.18 -4.46 -7.08
CA GLU A 324 25.07 -4.52 -8.23
C GLU A 324 24.33 -4.91 -9.52
N LEU A 325 23.41 -5.87 -9.44
CA LEU A 325 22.56 -6.24 -10.59
C LEU A 325 21.73 -5.05 -11.10
N VAL A 326 21.16 -4.23 -10.19
CA VAL A 326 20.37 -3.06 -10.56
C VAL A 326 21.28 -1.98 -11.17
N ILE A 327 22.48 -1.74 -10.62
CA ILE A 327 23.46 -0.80 -11.18
C ILE A 327 23.92 -1.26 -12.56
N ASN A 328 24.21 -2.54 -12.74
CA ASN A 328 24.62 -3.09 -14.03
C ASN A 328 23.52 -2.94 -15.09
N ASN A 329 22.26 -3.13 -14.72
CA ASN A 329 21.12 -2.86 -15.60
C ASN A 329 21.05 -1.36 -15.99
N LEU A 330 21.15 -0.46 -15.01
CA LEU A 330 21.16 0.98 -15.24
C LEU A 330 22.30 1.39 -16.20
N ASN A 331 23.52 0.86 -15.99
CA ASN A 331 24.68 1.13 -16.83
C ASN A 331 24.50 0.63 -18.28
N ARG A 332 23.74 -0.46 -18.44
CA ARG A 332 23.40 -1.00 -19.77
C ARG A 332 22.39 -0.14 -20.50
N GLU A 333 21.37 0.36 -19.78
CA GLU A 333 20.28 1.14 -20.35
C GLU A 333 20.64 2.60 -20.63
N ILE A 334 21.49 3.23 -19.81
CA ILE A 334 21.92 4.63 -19.99
C ILE A 334 23.40 4.68 -20.35
N LYS A 335 23.70 5.17 -21.56
CA LYS A 335 25.08 5.32 -22.04
C LYS A 335 25.69 6.67 -21.67
N ASP A 336 24.87 7.73 -21.63
CA ASP A 336 25.29 9.07 -21.22
C ASP A 336 25.73 9.05 -19.75
N ILE A 337 27.00 9.41 -19.51
CA ILE A 337 27.63 9.39 -18.18
C ILE A 337 26.99 10.44 -17.27
N GLU A 338 26.66 11.62 -17.79
CA GLU A 338 26.11 12.71 -17.00
C GLU A 338 24.66 12.39 -16.56
N LEU A 339 23.84 11.88 -17.47
CA LEU A 339 22.49 11.42 -17.12
C LEU A 339 22.57 10.25 -16.12
N ARG A 340 23.51 9.31 -16.33
CA ARG A 340 23.70 8.17 -15.42
C ARG A 340 24.02 8.62 -13.99
N LYS A 341 24.91 9.61 -13.81
CA LYS A 341 25.20 10.21 -12.50
C LYS A 341 23.95 10.77 -11.84
N LYS A 342 23.11 11.48 -12.61
CA LYS A 342 21.87 12.09 -12.12
C LYS A 342 20.83 11.08 -11.64
N VAL A 343 20.76 9.88 -12.24
CA VAL A 343 19.75 8.87 -11.93
C VAL A 343 20.25 7.73 -11.03
N THR A 344 21.52 7.73 -10.63
CA THR A 344 22.10 6.73 -9.72
C THR A 344 21.81 7.12 -8.28
N PRO A 345 21.06 6.27 -7.50
CA PRO A 345 20.81 6.54 -6.09
C PRO A 345 22.07 6.39 -5.23
N THR A 346 22.16 7.21 -4.18
CA THR A 346 23.29 7.20 -3.22
C THR A 346 23.00 6.39 -1.94
N TRP A 347 21.75 5.97 -1.73
CA TRP A 347 21.31 5.16 -0.59
C TRP A 347 21.18 3.67 -0.93
N GLU A 348 21.12 2.83 0.11
CA GLU A 348 21.00 1.38 -0.08
C GLU A 348 19.68 0.98 -0.78
N LEU A 349 19.78 -0.03 -1.65
CA LEU A 349 18.63 -0.64 -2.33
C LEU A 349 17.60 -1.15 -1.30
N GLY A 350 16.34 -0.77 -1.44
CA GLY A 350 15.25 -1.15 -0.53
C GLY A 350 14.94 -0.14 0.57
N CYS A 351 15.81 0.86 0.81
CA CYS A 351 15.55 1.93 1.79
C CYS A 351 14.26 2.70 1.45
N LYS A 352 14.06 3.04 0.18
CA LYS A 352 12.76 3.41 -0.38
C LYS A 352 12.22 2.22 -1.17
N ARG A 353 10.90 2.23 -1.47
CA ARG A 353 10.32 1.22 -2.35
C ARG A 353 11.11 1.17 -3.66
N VAL A 354 11.59 -0.02 -4.02
CA VAL A 354 12.19 -0.27 -5.33
C VAL A 354 11.08 -0.22 -6.37
N LEU A 355 11.25 0.61 -7.38
CA LEU A 355 10.26 0.85 -8.42
C LEU A 355 10.51 -0.08 -9.62
N ILE A 356 9.46 -0.36 -10.39
CA ILE A 356 9.56 -1.20 -11.58
C ILE A 356 9.10 -0.42 -12.80
N SER A 357 9.96 -0.31 -13.82
CA SER A 357 9.64 0.31 -15.10
C SER A 357 10.58 -0.19 -16.18
N SER A 358 10.05 -0.41 -17.39
CA SER A 358 10.86 -0.70 -18.58
C SER A 358 11.02 0.52 -19.49
N ASP A 359 10.25 1.58 -19.24
CA ASP A 359 10.15 2.75 -20.11
C ASP A 359 10.88 3.98 -19.54
N TRP A 360 11.15 4.00 -18.24
CA TRP A 360 11.67 5.19 -17.56
C TRP A 360 12.99 5.68 -18.13
N TYR A 361 14.00 4.82 -18.17
CA TYR A 361 15.34 5.23 -18.62
C TYR A 361 15.38 5.57 -20.10
N SER A 362 14.64 4.86 -20.93
CA SER A 362 14.50 5.18 -22.36
C SER A 362 13.77 6.50 -22.60
N THR A 363 12.78 6.83 -21.76
CA THR A 363 12.06 8.11 -21.83
C THR A 363 12.94 9.28 -21.46
N LEU A 364 13.77 9.17 -20.41
CA LEU A 364 14.69 10.23 -20.01
C LEU A 364 15.76 10.58 -21.08
N GLN A 365 15.99 9.69 -22.04
CA GLN A 365 16.93 9.89 -23.15
C GLN A 365 16.28 10.47 -24.42
N LYS A 366 14.98 10.78 -24.38
CA LYS A 366 14.29 11.44 -25.49
C LYS A 366 14.67 12.91 -25.56
N SER A 367 14.79 13.43 -26.80
CA SER A 367 15.21 14.82 -27.07
C SER A 367 14.29 15.87 -26.48
N ASN A 368 13.01 15.57 -26.33
CA ASN A 368 12.01 16.45 -25.73
C ASN A 368 11.85 16.26 -24.21
N VAL A 369 12.71 15.47 -23.55
CA VAL A 369 12.66 15.25 -22.10
C VAL A 369 13.93 15.82 -21.45
N LYS A 370 13.75 16.67 -20.45
CA LYS A 370 14.87 17.25 -19.68
C LYS A 370 14.73 16.88 -18.21
N LEU A 371 15.69 16.09 -17.69
CA LEU A 371 15.79 15.79 -16.26
C LEU A 371 16.52 16.93 -15.53
N ILE A 372 15.84 17.54 -14.56
CA ILE A 372 16.33 18.66 -13.77
C ILE A 372 16.53 18.19 -12.33
N THR A 373 17.77 18.24 -11.86
CA THR A 373 18.16 17.83 -10.50
C THR A 373 18.39 19.01 -9.55
N ASP A 374 18.38 20.22 -10.10
CA ASP A 374 18.45 21.42 -9.30
C ASP A 374 17.12 21.70 -8.59
N ARG A 375 17.20 22.26 -7.38
CA ARG A 375 16.00 22.52 -6.56
C ARG A 375 15.16 23.62 -7.18
N ILE A 376 13.85 23.46 -7.15
CA ILE A 376 12.92 24.54 -7.48
C ILE A 376 13.06 25.63 -6.42
N LYS A 377 13.31 26.85 -6.88
CA LYS A 377 13.38 28.06 -6.07
C LYS A 377 11.99 28.67 -5.90
N GLU A 378 11.28 28.84 -7.02
CA GLU A 378 9.94 29.41 -7.07
C GLU A 378 9.20 29.00 -8.35
N ILE A 379 7.89 29.11 -8.32
CA ILE A 379 7.01 28.95 -9.49
C ILE A 379 6.42 30.33 -9.79
N LYS A 380 6.60 30.80 -11.03
CA LYS A 380 5.99 32.03 -11.55
C LYS A 380 4.68 31.70 -12.29
N SER A 381 4.04 32.73 -12.84
CA SER A 381 2.79 32.59 -13.58
C SER A 381 2.83 31.57 -14.73
N HIS A 382 3.97 31.47 -15.45
CA HIS A 382 4.12 30.59 -16.62
C HIS A 382 5.48 29.88 -16.66
N SER A 383 6.21 29.81 -15.56
CA SER A 383 7.54 29.19 -15.52
C SER A 383 7.90 28.66 -14.15
N ILE A 384 8.88 27.76 -14.12
CA ILE A 384 9.52 27.24 -12.90
C ILE A 384 10.97 27.69 -12.91
N ILE A 385 11.42 28.32 -11.80
CA ILE A 385 12.79 28.78 -11.61
C ILE A 385 13.50 27.86 -10.62
N THR A 386 14.73 27.47 -10.96
CA THR A 386 15.59 26.69 -10.08
C THR A 386 16.52 27.59 -9.26
N GLN A 387 17.19 27.01 -8.26
CA GLN A 387 18.13 27.76 -7.40
C GLN A 387 19.32 28.32 -8.15
N ASN A 388 19.76 27.67 -9.25
CA ASN A 388 20.82 28.15 -10.11
C ASN A 388 20.40 29.33 -11.00
N GLY A 389 19.09 29.68 -11.00
CA GLY A 389 18.54 30.77 -11.80
C GLY A 389 18.03 30.36 -13.19
N ASP A 390 18.10 29.07 -13.53
CA ASP A 390 17.50 28.55 -14.77
C ASP A 390 15.99 28.70 -14.72
N GLU A 391 15.40 29.21 -15.81
CA GLU A 391 13.97 29.38 -15.99
C GLU A 391 13.43 28.44 -17.06
N TYR A 392 12.35 27.70 -16.71
CA TYR A 392 11.69 26.73 -17.56
C TYR A 392 10.27 27.15 -17.83
N PRO A 393 9.91 27.51 -19.08
CA PRO A 393 8.52 27.84 -19.43
C PRO A 393 7.64 26.60 -19.32
N VAL A 394 6.49 26.73 -18.68
CA VAL A 394 5.57 25.62 -18.37
C VAL A 394 4.13 26.07 -18.52
N ASP A 395 3.34 25.26 -19.23
CA ASP A 395 1.88 25.43 -19.37
C ASP A 395 1.13 24.53 -18.37
N ILE A 396 1.67 23.34 -18.09
CA ILE A 396 1.03 22.33 -17.23
C ILE A 396 2.04 21.81 -16.21
N THR A 397 1.66 21.83 -14.93
CA THR A 397 2.44 21.25 -13.83
C THR A 397 1.73 20.03 -13.25
N ILE A 398 2.38 18.86 -13.33
CA ILE A 398 1.90 17.62 -12.74
C ILE A 398 2.64 17.39 -11.41
N CYS A 399 1.92 17.45 -10.30
CA CYS A 399 2.44 17.14 -8.99
C CYS A 399 2.41 15.61 -8.76
N SER A 400 3.57 14.97 -8.82
CA SER A 400 3.76 13.57 -8.46
C SER A 400 4.51 13.46 -7.13
N THR A 401 4.06 14.26 -6.18
CA THR A 401 4.72 14.56 -4.90
C THR A 401 4.25 13.65 -3.76
N GLY A 402 3.38 12.68 -4.06
CA GLY A 402 2.97 11.62 -3.15
C GLY A 402 1.77 11.98 -2.26
N PHE A 403 1.73 11.43 -1.05
CA PHE A 403 0.56 11.46 -0.18
C PHE A 403 0.91 11.88 1.24
N GLN A 404 -0.07 12.41 1.99
CA GLN A 404 0.07 12.80 3.39
C GLN A 404 0.03 11.57 4.32
N THR A 405 1.03 10.72 4.23
CA THR A 405 1.06 9.42 4.92
C THR A 405 1.21 9.52 6.44
N GLN A 406 1.72 10.63 6.95
CA GLN A 406 1.95 10.83 8.39
C GLN A 406 0.75 11.50 9.11
N LYS A 407 -0.22 12.03 8.37
CA LYS A 407 -1.47 12.53 8.97
C LYS A 407 -2.55 11.44 8.91
N PHE A 408 -3.27 11.24 10.00
CA PHE A 408 -4.50 10.44 9.97
C PHE A 408 -5.66 11.38 9.61
N ALA A 409 -6.36 11.05 8.54
CA ALA A 409 -7.28 12.00 7.90
C ALA A 409 -8.60 12.20 8.65
N LEU A 410 -8.90 11.34 9.65
CA LEU A 410 -10.18 11.31 10.34
C LEU A 410 -10.01 11.69 11.81
N PRO A 411 -10.70 12.70 12.33
CA PRO A 411 -10.78 12.99 13.76
C PRO A 411 -11.46 11.84 14.51
N ILE A 412 -10.75 11.22 15.46
CA ILE A 412 -11.24 10.12 16.28
C ILE A 412 -11.01 10.45 17.74
N TYR A 413 -12.09 10.42 18.51
CA TYR A 413 -12.10 10.67 19.95
C TYR A 413 -12.54 9.40 20.69
N GLY A 414 -11.67 8.87 21.52
CA GLY A 414 -11.87 7.66 22.31
C GLY A 414 -12.48 7.91 23.70
N ILE A 415 -12.17 7.02 24.65
CA ILE A 415 -12.60 7.11 26.05
C ILE A 415 -12.24 8.49 26.62
N HIS A 416 -13.17 9.10 27.37
CA HIS A 416 -13.00 10.43 27.97
C HIS A 416 -12.59 11.53 26.99
N GLY A 417 -12.85 11.35 25.70
CA GLY A 417 -12.51 12.33 24.67
C GLY A 417 -11.05 12.34 24.23
N TYR A 418 -10.25 11.32 24.58
CA TYR A 418 -8.87 11.20 24.08
C TYR A 418 -8.81 11.28 22.56
N SER A 419 -7.97 12.16 22.05
CA SER A 419 -7.77 12.34 20.61
C SER A 419 -6.72 11.37 20.07
N LEU A 420 -7.06 10.61 19.03
CA LEU A 420 -6.09 9.74 18.33
C LEU A 420 -4.99 10.58 17.67
N ALA A 421 -5.31 11.76 17.16
CA ALA A 421 -4.33 12.66 16.54
C ALA A 421 -3.30 13.15 17.56
N GLU A 422 -3.72 13.46 18.79
CA GLU A 422 -2.81 13.83 19.89
C GLU A 422 -1.96 12.64 20.33
N GLN A 423 -2.55 11.46 20.53
CA GLN A 423 -1.82 10.24 20.88
C GLN A 423 -0.77 9.87 19.82
N TRP A 424 -1.05 10.17 18.55
CA TRP A 424 -0.16 9.92 17.41
C TRP A 424 0.68 11.12 16.97
N SER A 425 0.68 12.21 17.75
CA SER A 425 1.38 13.45 17.39
C SER A 425 2.90 13.22 17.17
N GLU A 426 3.52 12.40 18.00
CA GLU A 426 4.93 12.08 17.87
C GLU A 426 5.19 10.89 16.96
N THR A 427 4.45 9.80 17.16
CA THR A 427 4.68 8.56 16.42
C THR A 427 3.40 7.73 16.36
N LYS A 428 2.98 7.36 15.15
CA LYS A 428 1.85 6.45 14.96
C LYS A 428 2.20 5.06 15.43
N GLN A 429 1.40 4.52 16.34
CA GLN A 429 1.58 3.19 16.94
C GLN A 429 0.24 2.48 17.05
N ALA A 430 0.25 1.15 16.87
CA ALA A 430 -0.91 0.30 17.09
C ALA A 430 -0.46 -1.11 17.45
N TYR A 431 -1.24 -1.80 18.26
CA TYR A 431 -1.01 -3.21 18.53
C TYR A 431 -1.35 -4.03 17.28
N ARG A 432 -0.35 -4.76 16.75
CA ARG A 432 -0.45 -5.55 15.50
C ARG A 432 -0.97 -4.74 14.29
N GLY A 433 -0.82 -3.41 14.35
CA GLY A 433 -1.31 -2.52 13.30
C GLY A 433 -2.83 -2.40 13.20
N ILE A 434 -3.59 -2.80 14.23
CA ILE A 434 -5.06 -2.86 14.19
C ILE A 434 -5.73 -2.10 15.33
N THR A 435 -5.29 -2.27 16.58
CA THR A 435 -5.96 -1.70 17.76
C THR A 435 -5.07 -0.73 18.52
N VAL A 436 -5.68 0.26 19.14
CA VAL A 436 -5.00 1.33 19.90
C VAL A 436 -5.66 1.44 21.29
N PRO A 437 -4.89 1.62 22.38
CA PRO A 437 -5.44 1.85 23.71
C PRO A 437 -6.33 3.08 23.74
N ASN A 438 -7.37 3.06 24.57
CA ASN A 438 -8.36 4.13 24.73
C ASN A 438 -9.33 4.32 23.55
N PHE A 439 -9.29 3.45 22.55
CA PHE A 439 -10.23 3.44 21.42
C PHE A 439 -10.91 2.08 21.33
N PRO A 440 -11.91 1.80 22.20
CA PRO A 440 -12.58 0.52 22.22
C PRO A 440 -13.29 0.22 20.92
N ASN A 441 -13.39 -1.05 20.54
CA ASN A 441 -14.16 -1.50 19.38
C ASN A 441 -13.76 -0.85 18.05
N LEU A 442 -12.57 -0.22 17.97
CA LEU A 442 -12.01 0.39 16.76
C LEU A 442 -10.96 -0.52 16.15
N PHE A 443 -11.13 -0.84 14.89
CA PHE A 443 -10.13 -1.51 14.06
C PHE A 443 -9.58 -0.56 13.00
N ILE A 444 -8.26 -0.38 12.97
CA ILE A 444 -7.56 0.37 11.93
C ILE A 444 -6.95 -0.63 10.96
N LEU A 445 -7.47 -0.68 9.73
CA LEU A 445 -6.99 -1.65 8.75
C LEU A 445 -5.73 -1.14 8.04
N LEU A 446 -4.74 -2.02 7.94
CA LEU A 446 -3.42 -1.68 7.42
C LEU A 446 -2.81 -0.46 8.12
N GLY A 447 -2.97 -0.41 9.44
CA GLY A 447 -2.47 0.65 10.31
C GLY A 447 -0.94 0.61 10.49
N PRO A 448 -0.40 1.29 11.52
CA PRO A 448 1.03 1.40 11.76
C PRO A 448 1.76 0.05 11.77
N ASN A 449 2.95 0.01 11.15
CA ASN A 449 3.83 -1.15 11.07
C ASN A 449 3.18 -2.46 10.60
N SER A 450 2.17 -2.37 9.72
CA SER A 450 1.51 -3.52 9.11
C SER A 450 1.58 -3.57 7.58
N ARG A 451 2.37 -2.69 6.96
CA ARG A 451 2.58 -2.67 5.50
C ARG A 451 3.91 -3.30 5.13
N ILE A 452 4.06 -3.61 3.86
CA ILE A 452 5.29 -4.22 3.31
C ILE A 452 5.72 -3.47 2.05
N SER A 453 7.03 -3.51 1.76
CA SER A 453 7.62 -2.84 0.58
C SER A 453 8.00 -3.82 -0.54
N HIS A 454 7.91 -5.13 -0.33
CA HIS A 454 8.45 -6.16 -1.21
C HIS A 454 7.42 -7.15 -1.77
N SER A 455 6.16 -7.12 -1.26
CA SER A 455 5.13 -8.08 -1.67
C SER A 455 3.73 -7.42 -1.66
N SER A 456 2.66 -8.21 -1.72
CA SER A 456 1.27 -7.72 -1.73
C SER A 456 0.77 -7.38 -0.34
N VAL A 457 0.35 -6.13 -0.14
CA VAL A 457 -0.27 -5.67 1.10
C VAL A 457 -1.61 -6.39 1.40
N ILE A 458 -2.24 -6.99 0.38
CA ILE A 458 -3.48 -7.76 0.55
C ILE A 458 -3.27 -8.98 1.46
N ILE A 459 -2.06 -9.57 1.45
CA ILE A 459 -1.70 -10.66 2.36
C ILE A 459 -1.77 -10.22 3.82
N MET A 460 -1.24 -9.02 4.10
CA MET A 460 -1.28 -8.44 5.44
C MET A 460 -2.71 -8.11 5.87
N LEU A 461 -3.50 -7.58 4.93
CA LEU A 461 -4.93 -7.32 5.14
C LEU A 461 -5.68 -8.62 5.49
N GLU A 462 -5.48 -9.68 4.72
CA GLU A 462 -6.17 -10.96 4.96
C GLU A 462 -5.79 -11.57 6.32
N ALA A 463 -4.54 -11.41 6.76
CA ALA A 463 -4.12 -11.80 8.10
C ALA A 463 -4.85 -10.99 9.18
N GLN A 464 -4.98 -9.66 8.98
CA GLN A 464 -5.76 -8.80 9.88
C GLN A 464 -7.23 -9.18 9.94
N LEU A 465 -7.85 -9.42 8.78
CA LEU A 465 -9.24 -9.82 8.71
C LEU A 465 -9.50 -11.16 9.41
N LYS A 466 -8.53 -12.09 9.36
CA LYS A 466 -8.63 -13.34 10.11
C LYS A 466 -8.64 -13.10 11.63
N TYR A 467 -7.73 -12.28 12.13
CA TYR A 467 -7.65 -11.93 13.54
C TYR A 467 -8.91 -11.21 14.02
N ILE A 468 -9.43 -10.29 13.20
CA ILE A 468 -10.69 -9.58 13.46
C ILE A 468 -11.86 -10.57 13.56
N VAL A 469 -11.95 -11.53 12.65
CA VAL A 469 -12.98 -12.58 12.72
C VAL A 469 -12.92 -13.36 14.04
N GLU A 470 -11.72 -13.71 14.52
CA GLU A 470 -11.56 -14.36 15.83
C GLU A 470 -12.05 -13.48 16.98
N ILE A 471 -11.76 -12.18 16.95
CA ILE A 471 -12.27 -11.22 17.94
C ILE A 471 -13.79 -11.18 17.89
N LEU A 472 -14.38 -11.00 16.71
CA LEU A 472 -15.85 -10.92 16.56
C LEU A 472 -16.55 -12.18 17.07
N LEU A 473 -16.01 -13.35 16.80
CA LEU A 473 -16.53 -14.62 17.31
C LEU A 473 -16.44 -14.71 18.83
N TYR A 474 -15.33 -14.27 19.40
CA TYR A 474 -15.10 -14.32 20.84
C TYR A 474 -16.01 -13.35 21.60
N ILE A 475 -16.09 -12.08 21.17
CA ILE A 475 -16.93 -11.06 21.84
C ILE A 475 -18.41 -11.42 21.78
N ASN A 476 -18.86 -11.94 20.64
CA ASN A 476 -20.25 -12.35 20.49
C ASN A 476 -20.58 -13.57 21.39
N LYS A 477 -19.70 -14.58 21.42
CA LYS A 477 -19.88 -15.76 22.27
C LYS A 477 -19.97 -15.43 23.76
N ASN A 478 -19.22 -14.41 24.20
CA ASN A 478 -19.07 -14.05 25.62
C ASN A 478 -19.89 -12.82 26.02
N ASN A 479 -20.74 -12.29 25.11
CA ASN A 479 -21.56 -11.08 25.32
C ASN A 479 -20.72 -9.87 25.76
N ILE A 480 -19.55 -9.66 25.11
CA ILE A 480 -18.67 -8.53 25.36
C ILE A 480 -19.18 -7.34 24.58
N ARG A 481 -19.41 -6.21 25.26
CA ARG A 481 -19.85 -4.94 24.66
C ARG A 481 -18.68 -4.07 24.21
N SER A 482 -17.60 -4.08 24.98
CA SER A 482 -16.43 -3.25 24.72
C SER A 482 -15.14 -4.08 24.89
N PHE A 483 -14.19 -3.86 24.01
CA PHE A 483 -12.85 -4.42 24.11
C PHE A 483 -11.80 -3.37 23.72
N SER A 484 -10.74 -3.25 24.50
CA SER A 484 -9.62 -2.35 24.23
C SER A 484 -8.30 -3.04 24.56
N ILE A 485 -7.26 -2.82 23.77
CA ILE A 485 -5.93 -3.36 24.07
C ILE A 485 -5.36 -2.71 25.33
N LYS A 486 -4.70 -3.48 26.19
CA LYS A 486 -4.03 -2.97 27.38
C LYS A 486 -2.83 -2.10 27.00
N GLN A 487 -2.62 -0.97 27.69
CA GLN A 487 -1.56 -0.01 27.38
C GLN A 487 -0.17 -0.66 27.45
N ASN A 488 0.14 -1.42 28.50
CA ASN A 488 1.42 -2.09 28.67
C ASN A 488 1.73 -3.10 27.55
N VAL A 489 0.72 -3.80 27.05
CA VAL A 489 0.87 -4.75 25.92
C VAL A 489 1.14 -4.01 24.62
N HIS A 490 0.40 -2.92 24.38
CA HIS A 490 0.62 -2.04 23.22
C HIS A 490 2.05 -1.50 23.21
N ASP A 491 2.52 -1.00 24.34
CA ASP A 491 3.85 -0.36 24.44
C ASP A 491 4.97 -1.40 24.26
N ALA A 492 4.87 -2.55 24.91
CA ALA A 492 5.83 -3.65 24.75
C ALA A 492 5.91 -4.13 23.28
N TYR A 493 4.77 -4.25 22.61
CA TYR A 493 4.72 -4.64 21.20
C TYR A 493 5.40 -3.58 20.31
N ASN A 494 5.13 -2.30 20.52
CA ASN A 494 5.72 -1.23 19.71
C ASN A 494 7.23 -1.07 19.98
N GLN A 495 7.69 -1.25 21.21
CA GLN A 495 9.12 -1.31 21.53
C GLN A 495 9.80 -2.47 20.79
N TRP A 496 9.20 -3.66 20.82
CA TRP A 496 9.71 -4.83 20.10
C TRP A 496 9.78 -4.58 18.57
N ILE A 497 8.73 -4.03 17.95
CA ILE A 497 8.73 -3.67 16.53
C ILE A 497 9.85 -2.70 16.20
N GLN A 498 10.00 -1.62 16.98
CA GLN A 498 11.02 -0.60 16.72
C GLN A 498 12.44 -1.18 16.93
N SER A 499 12.64 -2.09 17.89
CA SER A 499 13.93 -2.77 18.07
C SER A 499 14.35 -3.58 16.83
N LYS A 500 13.41 -4.23 16.15
CA LYS A 500 13.65 -4.91 14.88
C LYS A 500 13.91 -3.93 13.74
N LEU A 501 13.08 -2.88 13.60
CA LEU A 501 13.19 -1.90 12.53
C LEU A 501 14.52 -1.14 12.51
N LYS A 502 15.10 -0.85 13.68
CA LYS A 502 16.43 -0.22 13.81
C LYS A 502 17.55 -1.00 13.11
N LYS A 503 17.38 -2.29 12.85
CA LYS A 503 18.37 -3.16 12.20
C LYS A 503 18.16 -3.30 10.69
N THR A 504 17.10 -2.74 10.16
CA THR A 504 16.68 -2.91 8.76
C THR A 504 17.22 -1.80 7.84
N VAL A 505 17.16 -2.05 6.53
CA VAL A 505 17.52 -1.06 5.52
C VAL A 505 16.64 0.20 5.58
N TRP A 506 15.40 0.09 6.05
CA TRP A 506 14.48 1.23 6.16
C TRP A 506 14.91 2.25 7.22
N HIS A 507 15.74 1.84 8.17
CA HIS A 507 16.34 2.73 9.18
C HIS A 507 17.79 3.08 8.85
N LEU A 508 18.59 2.09 8.42
CA LEU A 508 20.03 2.23 8.24
C LEU A 508 20.47 2.58 6.82
N GLY A 509 19.56 2.53 5.84
CA GLY A 509 19.90 2.62 4.42
C GLY A 509 20.21 4.03 3.89
N GLY A 510 20.24 5.06 4.74
CA GLY A 510 20.69 6.40 4.40
C GLY A 510 19.69 7.23 3.57
N CYS A 511 18.41 6.88 3.54
CA CYS A 511 17.39 7.63 2.83
C CYS A 511 16.34 8.23 3.77
N GLN A 512 15.72 9.32 3.35
CA GLN A 512 14.44 9.80 3.89
C GLN A 512 13.30 9.27 3.03
N SER A 513 12.32 8.61 3.63
CA SER A 513 11.20 8.01 2.90
C SER A 513 9.87 8.22 3.64
N TRP A 514 8.75 8.06 2.93
CA TRP A 514 7.41 8.11 3.51
C TRP A 514 7.13 6.99 4.55
N HIS A 515 8.05 6.03 4.68
CA HIS A 515 8.01 5.00 5.71
C HIS A 515 8.35 5.55 7.10
N GLN A 516 9.05 6.68 7.15
CA GLN A 516 9.54 7.32 8.36
C GLN A 516 8.76 8.59 8.67
N ASN A 517 8.63 8.92 9.96
CA ASN A 517 8.19 10.24 10.40
C ASN A 517 9.36 11.24 10.39
N ALA A 518 9.10 12.49 10.78
CA ALA A 518 10.10 13.56 10.83
C ALA A 518 11.30 13.24 11.76
N LYS A 519 11.10 12.37 12.77
CA LYS A 519 12.15 11.91 13.72
C LYS A 519 12.95 10.70 13.18
N GLY A 520 12.71 10.25 11.92
CA GLY A 520 13.36 9.09 11.32
C GLY A 520 12.84 7.72 11.83
N ILE A 521 11.75 7.71 12.60
CA ILE A 521 11.14 6.49 13.11
C ILE A 521 10.31 5.82 12.00
N VAL A 522 10.54 4.54 11.75
CA VAL A 522 9.77 3.78 10.74
C VAL A 522 8.40 3.40 11.29
N THR A 523 7.35 4.03 10.77
CA THR A 523 5.98 3.91 11.28
C THR A 523 5.05 3.04 10.43
N THR A 524 5.46 2.63 9.22
CA THR A 524 4.55 1.99 8.27
C THR A 524 4.86 0.53 7.99
N ILE A 525 6.14 0.13 8.02
CA ILE A 525 6.62 -1.16 7.54
C ILE A 525 6.64 -2.23 8.65
N TRP A 526 6.18 -3.43 8.29
CA TRP A 526 6.41 -4.66 9.04
C TRP A 526 7.85 -5.16 8.80
N PRO A 527 8.65 -5.44 9.86
CA PRO A 527 10.09 -5.70 9.70
C PRO A 527 10.48 -7.15 9.48
N ASP A 528 9.56 -8.04 9.18
CA ASP A 528 9.83 -9.47 9.14
C ASP A 528 9.07 -10.16 7.98
N PHE A 529 9.21 -11.48 7.85
CA PHE A 529 8.42 -12.26 6.90
C PHE A 529 6.91 -12.08 7.12
N THR A 530 6.16 -12.07 6.04
CA THR A 530 4.69 -11.95 6.09
C THR A 530 4.02 -13.16 6.74
N TRP A 531 4.61 -14.36 6.66
CA TRP A 531 4.10 -15.55 7.33
C TRP A 531 4.23 -15.46 8.86
N ILE A 532 5.26 -14.76 9.39
CA ILE A 532 5.39 -14.48 10.83
C ILE A 532 4.25 -13.59 11.29
N TYR A 533 3.94 -12.54 10.51
CA TYR A 533 2.78 -11.70 10.79
C TYR A 533 1.48 -12.50 10.80
N TYR A 534 1.31 -13.39 9.81
CA TYR A 534 0.15 -14.26 9.74
C TYR A 534 0.02 -15.17 10.99
N LEU A 535 1.13 -15.73 11.47
CA LEU A 535 1.13 -16.55 12.69
C LEU A 535 0.73 -15.73 13.93
N LEU A 536 1.20 -14.47 14.04
CA LEU A 536 0.77 -13.56 15.10
C LEU A 536 -0.74 -13.29 15.04
N MET A 537 -1.30 -13.24 13.83
CA MET A 537 -2.73 -12.99 13.59
C MET A 537 -3.61 -14.24 13.64
N LYS A 538 -3.03 -15.41 13.92
CA LYS A 538 -3.75 -16.69 13.81
C LYS A 538 -4.89 -16.81 14.81
N ASN A 539 -4.66 -16.38 16.05
CA ASN A 539 -5.60 -16.56 17.17
C ASN A 539 -5.77 -15.23 17.92
N PHE A 540 -6.97 -15.00 18.45
CA PHE A 540 -7.25 -13.89 19.34
C PHE A 540 -6.63 -14.13 20.73
N ASP A 541 -5.79 -13.24 21.16
CA ASP A 541 -5.10 -13.23 22.44
C ASP A 541 -5.89 -12.38 23.47
N TYR A 542 -7.08 -12.83 23.80
CA TYR A 542 -8.05 -12.10 24.64
C TYR A 542 -7.48 -11.62 25.98
N GLN A 543 -6.50 -12.31 26.53
CA GLN A 543 -5.82 -11.94 27.78
C GLN A 543 -5.10 -10.58 27.70
N ASN A 544 -4.75 -10.14 26.50
CA ASN A 544 -4.10 -8.85 26.23
C ASN A 544 -5.09 -7.69 26.15
N TYR A 545 -6.38 -7.96 26.25
CA TYR A 545 -7.43 -6.96 26.13
C TYR A 545 -8.15 -6.72 27.46
N ILE A 546 -8.64 -5.50 27.65
CA ILE A 546 -9.67 -5.14 28.62
C ILE A 546 -11.00 -5.48 27.94
N LEU A 547 -11.83 -6.30 28.59
CA LEU A 547 -13.08 -6.78 28.06
C LEU A 547 -14.21 -6.44 29.03
N GLU A 548 -15.26 -5.75 28.53
CA GLU A 548 -16.40 -5.33 29.33
C GLU A 548 -17.70 -5.95 28.77
N LYS A 549 -18.57 -6.44 29.65
CA LYS A 549 -19.88 -7.02 29.31
C LYS A 549 -20.96 -5.97 29.23
#